data_5d058ab4b04cdd29c88f52e057d7fd04
#
_entry.id   5d058ab4b04cdd29c88f52e057d7fd04
#
_cell.length_a   1.000
_cell.length_b   1.000
_cell.length_c   1.000
_cell.angle_alpha   90.00
_cell.angle_beta   90.00
_cell.angle_gamma   90.00
#
_symmetry.space_group_name_H-M   'P 1'
#
loop_
_entity.id
_entity.type
_entity.pdbx_description
1 polymer ?
#
loop_
_entity_poly.entity_id
_entity_poly.type
_entity_poly.pdbx_seq_one_letter_code
_entity_poly.pdbx_strand_id
1 'polypeptide(L)'
;LFVGSVRCVYETDDHQLEYILLAYGDSEDVYMIGKIAAFQIQNLLVAYKERFDKDNFIKNLILDNLLLVDIYNRAKKLHIETEVRRVVFLVETNREKDGNELEKIRGLFGGKSKDFVTAVDEKNIIVVKELAENETYEDLNKTADVIIRLFKSDTNCNIHIAYGTIVNELKEVSRSYKEARMALDVGKIFFEGQDVIAYSQLGIGRLIYQLPIPLCKMFIKEIFGGKSPDDFDEEILTTINKFFENSLNVSETSR
;
A
#
# COMPACT_ATOMS: atom_id res chain seq x y z
N LEU A 1 42.98 -35.64 -10.06
CA LEU A 1 41.84 -34.98 -9.44
C LEU A 1 42.33 -33.74 -8.69
N PHE A 2 42.18 -32.56 -9.29
CA PHE A 2 42.40 -31.30 -8.60
C PHE A 2 41.10 -30.93 -7.88
N VAL A 3 41.04 -31.08 -6.57
CA VAL A 3 39.96 -30.59 -5.76
C VAL A 3 40.31 -29.17 -5.33
N GLY A 4 39.89 -28.20 -6.15
CA GLY A 4 39.97 -26.78 -5.78
C GLY A 4 38.75 -26.40 -4.95
N SER A 5 38.89 -26.39 -3.62
CA SER A 5 37.84 -25.82 -2.77
C SER A 5 38.04 -24.31 -2.61
N VAL A 6 37.15 -23.50 -3.15
CA VAL A 6 37.07 -22.07 -2.77
C VAL A 6 36.16 -21.98 -1.57
N ARG A 7 36.74 -21.67 -0.42
CA ARG A 7 36.03 -21.38 0.82
C ARG A 7 35.83 -19.86 0.90
N CYS A 8 34.64 -19.36 0.56
CA CYS A 8 34.23 -18.02 0.94
C CYS A 8 33.41 -18.11 2.23
N VAL A 9 33.96 -17.54 3.28
CA VAL A 9 33.27 -17.38 4.56
C VAL A 9 32.67 -15.99 4.55
N TYR A 10 31.36 -15.90 4.68
CA TYR A 10 30.68 -14.64 4.87
C TYR A 10 30.45 -14.45 6.38
N GLU A 11 31.10 -13.43 6.94
CA GLU A 11 30.91 -13.02 8.33
C GLU A 11 29.95 -11.82 8.36
N THR A 12 28.99 -11.83 9.29
CA THR A 12 28.16 -10.66 9.62
C THR A 12 28.99 -9.61 10.34
N ASP A 13 28.42 -8.39 10.53
CA ASP A 13 29.00 -7.32 11.36
C ASP A 13 29.31 -7.81 12.80
N ASP A 14 28.66 -8.90 13.26
CA ASP A 14 28.86 -9.56 14.55
C ASP A 14 29.82 -10.76 14.48
N HIS A 15 30.60 -10.91 13.41
CA HIS A 15 31.55 -12.01 13.17
C HIS A 15 30.92 -13.42 13.22
N GLN A 16 29.62 -13.55 12.91
CA GLN A 16 28.96 -14.85 12.81
C GLN A 16 29.01 -15.36 11.35
N LEU A 17 29.36 -16.64 11.23
CA LEU A 17 29.38 -17.34 9.95
C LEU A 17 27.93 -17.58 9.47
N GLU A 18 27.50 -16.91 8.39
CA GLU A 18 26.16 -17.13 7.82
C GLU A 18 26.15 -18.13 6.66
N TYR A 19 27.12 -18.04 5.77
CA TYR A 19 27.14 -18.86 4.55
C TYR A 19 28.55 -19.36 4.22
N ILE A 20 28.63 -20.57 3.69
CA ILE A 20 29.86 -21.14 3.12
C ILE A 20 29.55 -21.55 1.66
N LEU A 21 30.26 -20.96 0.71
CA LEU A 21 30.21 -21.39 -0.68
C LEU A 21 31.33 -22.41 -0.95
N LEU A 22 30.96 -23.59 -1.43
CA LEU A 22 31.88 -24.63 -1.86
C LEU A 22 31.75 -24.80 -3.38
N ALA A 23 32.85 -24.62 -4.10
CA ALA A 23 32.94 -24.94 -5.52
C ALA A 23 33.89 -26.12 -5.70
N TYR A 24 33.46 -27.13 -6.45
CA TYR A 24 34.27 -28.31 -6.77
C TYR A 24 34.13 -28.67 -8.28
N GLY A 25 35.18 -29.23 -8.84
CA GLY A 25 35.22 -29.65 -10.26
C GLY A 25 36.60 -30.08 -10.65
N ASP A 26 36.74 -30.55 -11.90
CA ASP A 26 37.95 -31.20 -12.41
C ASP A 26 38.85 -30.24 -13.23
N SER A 27 38.48 -28.93 -13.34
CA SER A 27 39.27 -27.95 -14.10
C SER A 27 39.86 -26.86 -13.19
N GLU A 28 40.98 -26.26 -13.61
CA GLU A 28 41.60 -25.13 -12.93
C GLU A 28 40.69 -23.90 -12.87
N ASP A 29 39.69 -23.80 -13.76
CA ASP A 29 38.72 -22.70 -13.80
C ASP A 29 37.77 -22.66 -12.61
N VAL A 30 37.62 -23.79 -11.90
CA VAL A 30 36.73 -23.90 -10.71
C VAL A 30 37.03 -22.82 -9.69
N TYR A 31 38.32 -22.50 -9.50
CA TYR A 31 38.72 -21.44 -8.54
C TYR A 31 38.22 -20.05 -8.97
N MET A 32 38.37 -19.73 -10.27
CA MET A 32 37.91 -18.43 -10.82
C MET A 32 36.40 -18.34 -10.81
N ILE A 33 35.70 -19.39 -11.22
CA ILE A 33 34.23 -19.48 -11.21
C ILE A 33 33.73 -19.35 -9.77
N GLY A 34 34.34 -20.03 -8.81
CA GLY A 34 34.01 -19.95 -7.40
C GLY A 34 34.18 -18.53 -6.83
N LYS A 35 35.25 -17.82 -7.19
CA LYS A 35 35.45 -16.41 -6.79
C LYS A 35 34.40 -15.48 -7.40
N ILE A 36 34.10 -15.62 -8.69
CA ILE A 36 33.08 -14.81 -9.36
C ILE A 36 31.71 -15.07 -8.71
N ALA A 37 31.35 -16.33 -8.47
CA ALA A 37 30.11 -16.69 -7.80
C ALA A 37 30.02 -16.10 -6.37
N ALA A 38 31.10 -16.20 -5.60
CA ALA A 38 31.15 -15.62 -4.26
C ALA A 38 30.95 -14.11 -4.28
N PHE A 39 31.61 -13.39 -5.19
CA PHE A 39 31.45 -11.95 -5.34
C PHE A 39 30.03 -11.58 -5.75
N GLN A 40 29.41 -12.32 -6.68
CA GLN A 40 28.02 -12.08 -7.10
C GLN A 40 27.03 -12.35 -5.96
N ILE A 41 27.21 -13.45 -5.22
CA ILE A 41 26.36 -13.76 -4.06
C ILE A 41 26.48 -12.67 -2.98
N GLN A 42 27.70 -12.21 -2.70
CA GLN A 42 27.93 -11.12 -1.75
C GLN A 42 27.18 -9.84 -2.15
N ASN A 43 27.29 -9.43 -3.42
CA ASN A 43 26.56 -8.27 -3.92
C ASN A 43 25.04 -8.43 -3.83
N LEU A 44 24.54 -9.63 -4.13
CA LEU A 44 23.12 -9.95 -4.00
C LEU A 44 22.64 -9.89 -2.54
N LEU A 45 23.41 -10.42 -1.60
CA LEU A 45 23.09 -10.38 -0.17
C LEU A 45 23.04 -8.94 0.36
N VAL A 46 24.02 -8.11 -0.02
CA VAL A 46 24.04 -6.68 0.36
C VAL A 46 22.79 -5.96 -0.19
N ALA A 47 22.48 -6.15 -1.48
CA ALA A 47 21.31 -5.54 -2.11
C ALA A 47 20.00 -6.04 -1.47
N TYR A 48 19.92 -7.32 -1.13
CA TYR A 48 18.75 -7.90 -0.45
C TYR A 48 18.56 -7.33 0.95
N LYS A 49 19.66 -7.23 1.74
CA LYS A 49 19.64 -6.63 3.08
C LYS A 49 19.19 -5.17 3.03
N GLU A 50 19.73 -4.38 2.09
CA GLU A 50 19.35 -2.98 1.92
C GLU A 50 17.86 -2.84 1.57
N ARG A 51 17.36 -3.69 0.65
CA ARG A 51 15.94 -3.71 0.29
C ARG A 51 15.05 -4.10 1.48
N PHE A 52 15.47 -5.10 2.27
CA PHE A 52 14.75 -5.55 3.46
C PHE A 52 14.70 -4.47 4.54
N ASP A 53 15.80 -3.76 4.76
CA ASP A 53 15.88 -2.66 5.73
C ASP A 53 14.99 -1.48 5.31
N LYS A 54 14.96 -1.13 4.02
CA LYS A 54 14.04 -0.12 3.47
C LYS A 54 12.57 -0.52 3.63
N ASP A 55 12.23 -1.76 3.31
CA ASP A 55 10.86 -2.28 3.43
C ASP A 55 10.38 -2.24 4.89
N ASN A 56 11.21 -2.72 5.82
CA ASN A 56 10.93 -2.65 7.25
C ASN A 56 10.82 -1.22 7.79
N PHE A 57 11.66 -0.31 7.32
CA PHE A 57 11.59 1.09 7.69
C PHE A 57 10.25 1.70 7.24
N ILE A 58 9.86 1.50 5.98
CA ILE A 58 8.60 2.02 5.42
C ILE A 58 7.39 1.42 6.12
N LYS A 59 7.38 0.12 6.42
CA LYS A 59 6.31 -0.53 7.20
C LYS A 59 6.13 0.11 8.57
N ASN A 60 7.22 0.30 9.30
CA ASN A 60 7.17 0.93 10.62
C ASN A 60 6.74 2.41 10.54
N LEU A 61 7.18 3.13 9.51
CA LEU A 61 6.77 4.51 9.26
C LEU A 61 5.27 4.63 9.00
N ILE A 62 4.73 3.80 8.12
CA ILE A 62 3.29 3.77 7.77
C ILE A 62 2.44 3.46 9.00
N LEU A 63 2.89 2.51 9.84
CA LEU A 63 2.19 2.10 11.06
C LEU A 63 2.38 3.05 12.25
N ASP A 64 3.11 4.15 12.06
CA ASP A 64 3.38 5.16 13.10
C ASP A 64 4.15 4.61 14.32
N ASN A 65 5.02 3.61 14.06
CA ASN A 65 5.79 2.90 15.08
C ASN A 65 7.18 3.51 15.32
N LEU A 66 7.49 4.67 14.72
CA LEU A 66 8.80 5.29 14.80
C LEU A 66 8.74 6.65 15.50
N LEU A 67 9.71 6.92 16.34
CA LEU A 67 9.92 8.26 16.88
C LEU A 67 10.48 9.18 15.79
N LEU A 68 10.17 10.47 15.88
CA LEU A 68 10.60 11.47 14.88
C LEU A 68 12.12 11.44 14.62
N VAL A 69 12.91 11.30 15.68
CA VAL A 69 14.37 11.21 15.60
C VAL A 69 14.82 9.96 14.83
N ASP A 70 14.13 8.84 15.06
CA ASP A 70 14.43 7.58 14.35
C ASP A 70 14.08 7.66 12.87
N ILE A 71 12.99 8.37 12.52
CA ILE A 71 12.60 8.58 11.12
C ILE A 71 13.75 9.26 10.37
N TYR A 72 14.26 10.37 10.87
CA TYR A 72 15.34 11.11 10.20
C TYR A 72 16.66 10.35 10.17
N ASN A 73 17.04 9.70 11.27
CA ASN A 73 18.30 8.95 11.36
C ASN A 73 18.29 7.74 10.41
N ARG A 74 17.20 6.97 10.37
CA ARG A 74 17.08 5.81 9.49
C ARG A 74 16.93 6.23 8.03
N ALA A 75 16.14 7.27 7.72
CA ALA A 75 16.03 7.81 6.38
C ALA A 75 17.41 8.21 5.82
N LYS A 76 18.23 8.90 6.62
CA LYS A 76 19.60 9.28 6.24
C LYS A 76 20.47 8.05 5.97
N LYS A 77 20.41 7.02 6.84
CA LYS A 77 21.17 5.76 6.68
C LYS A 77 20.76 5.00 5.43
N LEU A 78 19.47 5.03 5.09
CA LEU A 78 18.89 4.32 3.95
C LEU A 78 18.86 5.16 2.65
N HIS A 79 19.44 6.36 2.67
CA HIS A 79 19.44 7.30 1.55
C HIS A 79 18.04 7.64 1.01
N ILE A 80 17.07 7.82 1.94
CA ILE A 80 15.70 8.22 1.64
C ILE A 80 15.56 9.72 1.89
N GLU A 81 15.13 10.45 0.89
CA GLU A 81 14.88 11.89 0.99
C GLU A 81 13.70 12.18 1.91
N THR A 82 13.85 13.15 2.81
CA THR A 82 12.84 13.46 3.85
C THR A 82 11.87 14.55 3.44
N GLU A 83 12.28 15.47 2.58
CA GLU A 83 11.50 16.64 2.13
C GLU A 83 11.12 16.51 0.67
N VAL A 84 10.31 15.51 0.35
CA VAL A 84 9.81 15.22 -0.99
C VAL A 84 8.33 14.93 -0.92
N ARG A 85 7.61 15.40 -1.93
CA ARG A 85 6.16 15.16 -2.05
C ARG A 85 5.88 13.68 -2.25
N ARG A 86 4.98 13.14 -1.40
CA ARG A 86 4.57 11.73 -1.47
C ARG A 86 3.08 11.59 -1.27
N VAL A 87 2.55 10.49 -1.76
CA VAL A 87 1.18 10.04 -1.50
C VAL A 87 1.18 8.54 -1.26
N VAL A 88 0.27 8.09 -0.42
CA VAL A 88 0.08 6.66 -0.16
C VAL A 88 -1.15 6.16 -0.90
N PHE A 89 -0.95 5.14 -1.74
CA PHE A 89 -2.02 4.32 -2.30
C PHE A 89 -2.17 3.05 -1.48
N LEU A 90 -3.40 2.69 -1.22
CA LEU A 90 -3.79 1.41 -0.63
C LEU A 90 -4.55 0.63 -1.70
N VAL A 91 -4.03 -0.52 -2.05
CA VAL A 91 -4.59 -1.41 -3.06
C VAL A 91 -5.08 -2.66 -2.37
N GLU A 92 -6.39 -2.86 -2.32
CA GLU A 92 -7.01 -4.05 -1.76
C GLU A 92 -7.36 -5.03 -2.88
N THR A 93 -6.98 -6.30 -2.68
CA THR A 93 -7.26 -7.39 -3.61
C THR A 93 -8.04 -8.51 -2.90
N ASN A 94 -9.01 -9.10 -3.59
CA ASN A 94 -9.85 -10.17 -3.03
C ASN A 94 -9.26 -11.58 -3.24
N ARG A 95 -8.04 -11.69 -3.77
CA ARG A 95 -7.44 -13.01 -4.03
C ARG A 95 -6.78 -13.61 -2.79
N GLU A 96 -7.16 -14.86 -2.52
CA GLU A 96 -6.38 -15.73 -1.66
C GLU A 96 -5.09 -16.17 -2.39
N LYS A 97 -3.93 -15.75 -1.85
CA LYS A 97 -2.63 -16.45 -1.84
C LYS A 97 -1.88 -16.81 -3.14
N ASP A 98 -2.03 -16.17 -4.27
CA ASP A 98 -1.07 -16.49 -5.35
C ASP A 98 0.26 -15.69 -5.29
N GLY A 99 0.45 -14.84 -4.28
CA GLY A 99 1.75 -14.17 -4.00
C GLY A 99 2.33 -13.27 -5.10
N ASN A 100 1.70 -13.27 -6.28
CA ASN A 100 2.21 -12.62 -7.49
C ASN A 100 1.74 -11.15 -7.64
N GLU A 101 0.75 -10.74 -6.85
CA GLU A 101 0.14 -9.41 -6.95
C GLU A 101 1.09 -8.32 -6.47
N LEU A 102 1.77 -8.56 -5.37
CA LEU A 102 2.80 -7.66 -4.84
C LEU A 102 3.94 -7.46 -5.86
N GLU A 103 4.40 -8.55 -6.50
CA GLU A 103 5.46 -8.47 -7.50
C GLU A 103 4.98 -7.81 -8.80
N LYS A 104 3.72 -7.97 -9.20
CA LYS A 104 3.12 -7.25 -10.33
C LYS A 104 3.14 -5.73 -10.08
N ILE A 105 2.70 -5.29 -8.89
CA ILE A 105 2.72 -3.88 -8.51
C ILE A 105 4.16 -3.38 -8.38
N ARG A 106 5.06 -4.17 -7.78
CA ARG A 106 6.48 -3.83 -7.73
C ARG A 106 7.09 -3.66 -9.12
N GLY A 107 6.71 -4.49 -10.08
CA GLY A 107 7.14 -4.38 -11.48
C GLY A 107 6.71 -3.06 -12.12
N LEU A 108 5.53 -2.55 -11.76
CA LEU A 108 5.02 -1.27 -12.26
C LEU A 108 5.81 -0.07 -11.71
N PHE A 109 6.20 -0.10 -10.44
CA PHE A 109 6.89 0.99 -9.74
C PHE A 109 8.39 0.79 -9.59
N GLY A 110 8.93 -0.41 -9.89
CA GLY A 110 10.26 -0.86 -9.45
C GLY A 110 11.45 -0.54 -10.35
N GLY A 111 11.30 0.13 -11.48
CA GLY A 111 12.42 0.23 -12.46
C GLY A 111 13.44 1.34 -12.19
N LYS A 112 13.01 2.53 -11.90
CA LYS A 112 13.84 3.73 -11.63
C LYS A 112 13.17 4.69 -10.62
N SER A 113 12.03 4.30 -10.09
CA SER A 113 11.25 5.13 -9.20
C SER A 113 11.79 5.02 -7.77
N LYS A 114 11.70 6.12 -7.04
CA LYS A 114 11.97 6.17 -5.59
C LYS A 114 10.74 5.73 -4.78
N ASP A 115 9.83 5.01 -5.44
CA ASP A 115 8.59 4.53 -4.84
C ASP A 115 8.84 3.29 -3.98
N PHE A 116 8.05 3.14 -2.93
CA PHE A 116 8.11 1.96 -2.07
C PHE A 116 6.81 1.16 -2.21
N VAL A 117 6.96 -0.15 -2.44
CA VAL A 117 5.83 -1.08 -2.54
C VAL A 117 5.99 -2.14 -1.47
N THR A 118 5.06 -2.17 -0.53
CA THR A 118 5.08 -3.11 0.60
C THR A 118 3.68 -3.67 0.87
N ALA A 119 3.58 -4.72 1.67
CA ALA A 119 2.32 -5.25 2.16
C ALA A 119 2.33 -5.25 3.69
N VAL A 120 1.25 -4.80 4.31
CA VAL A 120 1.07 -4.83 5.77
C VAL A 120 0.27 -6.05 6.19
N ASP A 121 -0.63 -6.51 5.34
CA ASP A 121 -1.43 -7.71 5.52
C ASP A 121 -1.59 -8.50 4.20
N GLU A 122 -2.32 -9.60 4.25
CA GLU A 122 -2.50 -10.49 3.09
C GLU A 122 -3.35 -9.89 1.95
N LYS A 123 -4.15 -8.86 2.24
CA LYS A 123 -5.12 -8.27 1.30
C LYS A 123 -4.71 -6.91 0.78
N ASN A 124 -3.86 -6.20 1.54
CA ASN A 124 -3.56 -4.80 1.29
C ASN A 124 -2.11 -4.61 0.85
N ILE A 125 -1.95 -4.12 -0.37
CA ILE A 125 -0.66 -3.67 -0.89
C ILE A 125 -0.61 -2.15 -0.78
N ILE A 126 0.51 -1.65 -0.30
CA ILE A 126 0.72 -0.22 -0.07
C ILE A 126 1.79 0.26 -1.03
N VAL A 127 1.48 1.34 -1.74
CA VAL A 127 2.43 2.05 -2.58
C VAL A 127 2.64 3.44 -2.00
N VAL A 128 3.86 3.74 -1.57
CA VAL A 128 4.28 5.10 -1.22
C VAL A 128 4.95 5.69 -2.45
N LYS A 129 4.19 6.51 -3.19
CA LYS A 129 4.66 7.10 -4.45
C LYS A 129 5.31 8.45 -4.18
N GLU A 130 6.51 8.65 -4.71
CA GLU A 130 7.16 9.96 -4.79
C GLU A 130 6.59 10.74 -5.97
N LEU A 131 6.33 12.04 -5.77
CA LEU A 131 5.69 12.90 -6.77
C LEU A 131 6.65 14.00 -7.24
N ALA A 132 6.65 14.26 -8.53
CA ALA A 132 7.27 15.44 -9.08
C ALA A 132 6.50 16.71 -8.66
N GLU A 133 7.14 17.88 -8.77
CA GLU A 133 6.53 19.15 -8.34
C GLU A 133 5.25 19.50 -9.09
N ASN A 134 5.15 19.09 -10.35
CA ASN A 134 4.00 19.35 -11.23
C ASN A 134 2.91 18.27 -11.19
N GLU A 135 3.12 17.14 -10.50
CA GLU A 135 2.09 16.09 -10.40
C GLU A 135 0.95 16.55 -9.50
N THR A 136 -0.29 16.29 -9.95
CA THR A 136 -1.54 16.68 -9.32
C THR A 136 -2.40 15.48 -8.96
N TYR A 137 -3.56 15.71 -8.35
CA TYR A 137 -4.54 14.65 -8.06
C TYR A 137 -5.08 13.97 -9.34
N GLU A 138 -5.09 14.65 -10.48
CA GLU A 138 -5.45 14.03 -11.77
C GLU A 138 -4.45 12.96 -12.19
N ASP A 139 -3.17 13.18 -11.92
CA ASP A 139 -2.12 12.21 -12.23
C ASP A 139 -2.16 11.01 -11.26
N LEU A 140 -2.63 11.23 -10.03
CA LEU A 140 -2.91 10.15 -9.09
C LEU A 140 -4.05 9.26 -9.59
N ASN A 141 -5.11 9.83 -10.13
CA ASN A 141 -6.20 9.05 -10.74
C ASN A 141 -5.68 8.22 -11.92
N LYS A 142 -4.85 8.81 -12.81
CA LYS A 142 -4.21 8.06 -13.91
C LYS A 142 -3.35 6.91 -13.38
N THR A 143 -2.62 7.14 -12.29
CA THR A 143 -1.80 6.09 -11.65
C THR A 143 -2.69 4.96 -11.12
N ALA A 144 -3.80 5.28 -10.46
CA ALA A 144 -4.76 4.29 -10.00
C ALA A 144 -5.37 3.49 -11.15
N ASP A 145 -5.73 4.17 -12.25
CA ASP A 145 -6.26 3.51 -13.46
C ASP A 145 -5.25 2.53 -14.07
N VAL A 146 -3.96 2.86 -14.06
CA VAL A 146 -2.90 1.95 -14.54
C VAL A 146 -2.83 0.71 -13.67
N ILE A 147 -2.92 0.86 -12.34
CA ILE A 147 -2.94 -0.28 -11.40
C ILE A 147 -4.18 -1.14 -11.66
N ILE A 148 -5.37 -0.55 -11.83
CA ILE A 148 -6.60 -1.30 -12.14
C ILE A 148 -6.45 -2.10 -13.42
N ARG A 149 -5.92 -1.49 -14.49
CA ARG A 149 -5.72 -2.16 -15.78
C ARG A 149 -4.79 -3.36 -15.68
N LEU A 150 -3.79 -3.30 -14.81
CA LEU A 150 -2.86 -4.41 -14.56
C LEU A 150 -3.59 -5.66 -14.05
N PHE A 151 -4.69 -5.48 -13.30
CA PHE A 151 -5.46 -6.56 -12.71
C PHE A 151 -6.74 -6.92 -13.48
N LYS A 152 -7.32 -6.00 -14.26
CA LYS A 152 -8.52 -6.25 -15.09
C LYS A 152 -8.29 -7.26 -16.22
N SER A 153 -7.05 -7.57 -16.57
CA SER A 153 -6.72 -8.67 -17.49
C SER A 153 -7.02 -10.06 -16.90
N ASP A 154 -7.11 -10.16 -15.58
CA ASP A 154 -7.45 -11.38 -14.86
C ASP A 154 -8.94 -11.33 -14.47
N THR A 155 -9.77 -12.09 -15.13
CA THR A 155 -11.25 -12.05 -15.11
C THR A 155 -11.94 -12.24 -13.74
N ASN A 156 -11.21 -12.47 -12.65
CA ASN A 156 -11.76 -12.73 -11.31
C ASN A 156 -11.19 -11.85 -10.18
N CYS A 157 -10.55 -10.73 -10.50
CA CYS A 157 -9.96 -9.87 -9.48
C CYS A 157 -10.81 -8.63 -9.24
N ASN A 158 -11.52 -8.59 -8.11
CA ASN A 158 -12.07 -7.34 -7.60
C ASN A 158 -10.95 -6.60 -6.90
N ILE A 159 -10.67 -5.39 -7.37
CA ILE A 159 -9.65 -4.52 -6.83
C ILE A 159 -10.27 -3.20 -6.41
N HIS A 160 -9.94 -2.73 -5.21
CA HIS A 160 -10.29 -1.40 -4.75
C HIS A 160 -9.01 -0.63 -4.44
N ILE A 161 -8.94 0.58 -4.92
CA ILE A 161 -7.79 1.46 -4.70
C ILE A 161 -8.25 2.71 -3.98
N ALA A 162 -7.57 3.03 -2.89
CA ALA A 162 -7.78 4.29 -2.21
C ALA A 162 -6.45 5.03 -2.05
N TYR A 163 -6.48 6.35 -2.02
CA TYR A 163 -5.28 7.14 -1.74
C TYR A 163 -5.56 8.32 -0.82
N GLY A 164 -4.53 8.65 -0.01
CA GLY A 164 -4.57 9.75 0.94
C GLY A 164 -4.28 11.10 0.30
N THR A 165 -4.03 12.11 1.14
CA THR A 165 -3.56 13.42 0.67
C THR A 165 -2.07 13.40 0.36
N ILE A 166 -1.67 14.30 -0.54
CA ILE A 166 -0.26 14.55 -0.84
C ILE A 166 0.38 15.17 0.40
N VAL A 167 1.52 14.62 0.81
CA VAL A 167 2.32 15.10 1.95
C VAL A 167 3.69 15.55 1.45
N ASN A 168 4.31 16.51 2.15
CA ASN A 168 5.58 17.10 1.72
C ASN A 168 6.78 16.56 2.51
N GLU A 169 6.53 15.92 3.64
CA GLU A 169 7.57 15.39 4.50
C GLU A 169 7.37 13.90 4.78
N LEU A 170 8.48 13.18 4.91
CA LEU A 170 8.48 11.73 5.15
C LEU A 170 7.72 11.35 6.42
N LYS A 171 7.83 12.16 7.50
CA LYS A 171 7.10 11.93 8.77
C LYS A 171 5.58 11.92 8.61
N GLU A 172 5.05 12.56 7.56
CA GLU A 172 3.62 12.66 7.31
C GLU A 172 3.05 11.49 6.49
N VAL A 173 3.89 10.57 6.04
CA VAL A 173 3.47 9.40 5.23
C VAL A 173 2.46 8.54 6.01
N SER A 174 2.61 8.41 7.34
CA SER A 174 1.64 7.70 8.19
C SER A 174 0.26 8.34 8.15
N ARG A 175 0.18 9.70 8.07
CA ARG A 175 -1.09 10.42 7.90
C ARG A 175 -1.74 10.07 6.55
N SER A 176 -0.99 10.16 5.45
CA SER A 176 -1.51 9.82 4.12
C SER A 176 -2.00 8.36 4.06
N TYR A 177 -1.33 7.44 4.75
CA TYR A 177 -1.78 6.05 4.87
C TYR A 177 -3.10 5.92 5.66
N LYS A 178 -3.21 6.58 6.82
CA LYS A 178 -4.45 6.57 7.63
C LYS A 178 -5.64 7.14 6.83
N GLU A 179 -5.39 8.18 6.05
CA GLU A 179 -6.37 8.77 5.13
C GLU A 179 -6.76 7.82 3.99
N ALA A 180 -5.79 7.15 3.35
CA ALA A 180 -6.06 6.14 2.33
C ALA A 180 -6.86 4.96 2.89
N ARG A 181 -6.54 4.51 4.11
CA ARG A 181 -7.30 3.46 4.80
C ARG A 181 -8.73 3.88 5.06
N MET A 182 -8.94 5.09 5.58
CA MET A 182 -10.28 5.64 5.78
C MET A 182 -11.03 5.77 4.44
N ALA A 183 -10.34 6.20 3.38
CA ALA A 183 -10.95 6.31 2.05
C ALA A 183 -11.42 4.95 1.53
N LEU A 184 -10.65 3.89 1.76
CA LEU A 184 -11.04 2.54 1.38
C LEU A 184 -12.27 2.07 2.16
N ASP A 185 -12.27 2.24 3.49
CA ASP A 185 -13.34 1.76 4.36
C ASP A 185 -14.65 2.54 4.15
N VAL A 186 -14.58 3.87 4.06
CA VAL A 186 -15.73 4.75 3.77
C VAL A 186 -16.25 4.53 2.36
N GLY A 187 -15.33 4.33 1.42
CA GLY A 187 -15.66 4.08 0.03
C GLY A 187 -16.55 2.88 -0.18
N LYS A 188 -16.27 1.78 0.50
CA LYS A 188 -17.09 0.56 0.45
C LYS A 188 -18.52 0.77 0.97
N ILE A 189 -18.71 1.75 1.86
CA ILE A 189 -20.02 2.03 2.45
C ILE A 189 -20.82 3.01 1.60
N PHE A 190 -20.19 4.07 1.10
CA PHE A 190 -20.88 5.22 0.51
C PHE A 190 -20.70 5.37 -1.02
N PHE A 191 -19.72 4.67 -1.61
CA PHE A 191 -19.35 4.80 -3.03
C PHE A 191 -19.35 3.44 -3.72
N GLU A 192 -20.46 2.70 -3.58
CA GLU A 192 -20.62 1.39 -4.20
C GLU A 192 -20.40 1.46 -5.71
N GLY A 193 -19.60 0.53 -6.25
CA GLY A 193 -19.28 0.47 -7.68
C GLY A 193 -18.11 1.37 -8.12
N GLN A 194 -17.47 2.12 -7.23
CA GLN A 194 -16.24 2.84 -7.54
C GLN A 194 -15.00 2.02 -7.17
N ASP A 195 -14.13 1.79 -8.14
CA ASP A 195 -12.88 1.07 -7.95
C ASP A 195 -11.78 1.96 -7.34
N VAL A 196 -11.87 3.29 -7.52
CA VAL A 196 -10.88 4.28 -7.06
C VAL A 196 -11.53 5.32 -6.19
N ILE A 197 -10.98 5.54 -4.99
CA ILE A 197 -11.53 6.49 -4.03
C ILE A 197 -10.41 7.35 -3.45
N ALA A 198 -10.52 8.67 -3.64
CA ALA A 198 -9.62 9.63 -3.02
C ALA A 198 -10.15 10.06 -1.65
N TYR A 199 -9.27 10.22 -0.66
CA TYR A 199 -9.66 10.76 0.65
C TYR A 199 -10.36 12.12 0.56
N SER A 200 -9.94 12.96 -0.38
CA SER A 200 -10.54 14.29 -0.62
C SER A 200 -11.99 14.23 -1.10
N GLN A 201 -12.42 13.10 -1.67
CA GLN A 201 -13.76 12.91 -2.22
C GLN A 201 -14.79 12.43 -1.19
N LEU A 202 -14.35 12.00 -0.01
CA LEU A 202 -15.22 11.41 1.01
C LEU A 202 -16.29 12.36 1.56
N GLY A 203 -16.08 13.67 1.47
CA GLY A 203 -17.02 14.67 1.95
C GLY A 203 -17.45 14.43 3.41
N ILE A 204 -18.77 14.40 3.64
CA ILE A 204 -19.34 14.14 4.94
C ILE A 204 -19.15 12.69 5.43
N GLY A 205 -18.92 11.74 4.52
CA GLY A 205 -18.74 10.33 4.85
C GLY A 205 -17.60 10.11 5.85
N ARG A 206 -16.50 10.88 5.74
CA ARG A 206 -15.39 10.81 6.71
C ARG A 206 -15.77 11.25 8.12
N LEU A 207 -16.72 12.18 8.26
CA LEU A 207 -17.21 12.62 9.57
C LEU A 207 -18.12 11.56 10.18
N ILE A 208 -19.04 11.02 9.39
CA ILE A 208 -19.96 9.96 9.82
C ILE A 208 -19.17 8.72 10.25
N TYR A 209 -18.16 8.32 9.48
CA TYR A 209 -17.32 7.16 9.81
C TYR A 209 -16.56 7.31 11.13
N GLN A 210 -16.22 8.54 11.52
CA GLN A 210 -15.52 8.83 12.78
C GLN A 210 -16.44 8.92 14.00
N LEU A 211 -17.77 8.92 13.80
CA LEU A 211 -18.69 8.97 14.92
C LEU A 211 -18.64 7.67 15.75
N PRO A 212 -18.63 7.77 17.08
CA PRO A 212 -18.73 6.60 17.93
C PRO A 212 -20.02 5.82 17.66
N ILE A 213 -19.93 4.50 17.51
CA ILE A 213 -21.08 3.62 17.25
C ILE A 213 -22.23 3.83 18.24
N PRO A 214 -22.00 4.01 19.56
CA PRO A 214 -23.09 4.31 20.49
C PRO A 214 -23.86 5.58 20.14
N LEU A 215 -23.15 6.64 19.67
CA LEU A 215 -23.78 7.90 19.25
C LEU A 215 -24.64 7.69 18.00
N CYS A 216 -24.14 6.94 17.02
CA CYS A 216 -24.90 6.59 15.81
C CYS A 216 -26.19 5.82 16.17
N LYS A 217 -26.08 4.82 17.06
CA LYS A 217 -27.25 4.03 17.52
C LYS A 217 -28.26 4.88 18.27
N MET A 218 -27.80 5.82 19.11
CA MET A 218 -28.68 6.75 19.82
C MET A 218 -29.44 7.64 18.83
N PHE A 219 -28.74 8.22 17.87
CA PHE A 219 -29.33 9.07 16.83
C PHE A 219 -30.36 8.31 15.99
N ILE A 220 -30.02 7.10 15.52
CA ILE A 220 -30.94 6.25 14.76
C ILE A 220 -32.22 5.98 15.57
N LYS A 221 -32.09 5.64 16.87
CA LYS A 221 -33.22 5.38 17.74
C LYS A 221 -34.11 6.62 17.95
N GLU A 222 -33.50 7.80 18.07
CA GLU A 222 -34.25 9.06 18.21
C GLU A 222 -35.02 9.41 16.93
N ILE A 223 -34.39 9.28 15.76
CA ILE A 223 -35.02 9.64 14.48
C ILE A 223 -36.05 8.61 14.03
N PHE A 224 -35.75 7.31 14.16
CA PHE A 224 -36.59 6.24 13.62
C PHE A 224 -37.47 5.57 14.66
N GLY A 225 -37.54 6.10 15.91
CA GLY A 225 -38.44 5.61 16.96
C GLY A 225 -38.20 4.15 17.37
N GLY A 226 -36.94 3.67 17.20
CA GLY A 226 -36.54 2.30 17.53
C GLY A 226 -36.69 1.29 16.39
N LYS A 227 -37.13 1.72 15.19
CA LYS A 227 -37.07 0.90 13.99
C LYS A 227 -35.62 0.77 13.51
N SER A 228 -35.28 -0.42 12.99
CA SER A 228 -34.03 -0.67 12.28
C SER A 228 -34.18 -0.26 10.80
N PRO A 229 -33.11 0.09 10.10
CA PRO A 229 -33.14 0.22 8.63
C PRO A 229 -33.73 -1.01 7.93
N ASP A 230 -33.53 -2.21 8.50
CA ASP A 230 -34.06 -3.48 7.99
C ASP A 230 -35.59 -3.60 8.14
N ASP A 231 -36.22 -2.72 8.94
CA ASP A 231 -37.69 -2.67 9.12
C ASP A 231 -38.39 -1.81 8.08
N PHE A 232 -37.65 -1.18 7.16
CA PHE A 232 -38.19 -0.38 6.07
C PHE A 232 -38.32 -1.19 4.80
N ASP A 233 -39.45 -1.04 4.13
CA ASP A 233 -39.66 -1.61 2.80
C ASP A 233 -38.64 -1.06 1.81
N GLU A 234 -38.23 -1.87 0.86
CA GLU A 234 -37.23 -1.51 -0.19
C GLU A 234 -37.69 -0.27 -0.99
N GLU A 235 -39.01 -0.11 -1.19
CA GLU A 235 -39.64 1.05 -1.84
C GLU A 235 -39.40 2.34 -1.05
N ILE A 236 -39.48 2.28 0.30
CA ILE A 236 -39.22 3.43 1.16
C ILE A 236 -37.74 3.82 1.10
N LEU A 237 -36.85 2.84 1.17
CA LEU A 237 -35.39 3.09 1.09
C LEU A 237 -35.01 3.67 -0.28
N THR A 238 -35.60 3.15 -1.36
CA THR A 238 -35.41 3.68 -2.71
C THR A 238 -35.91 5.12 -2.83
N THR A 239 -37.08 5.41 -2.27
CA THR A 239 -37.64 6.76 -2.26
C THR A 239 -36.76 7.74 -1.49
N ILE A 240 -36.25 7.34 -0.32
CA ILE A 240 -35.33 8.15 0.48
C ILE A 240 -34.06 8.43 -0.32
N ASN A 241 -33.45 7.43 -0.94
CA ASN A 241 -32.25 7.59 -1.75
C ASN A 241 -32.50 8.56 -2.92
N LYS A 242 -33.60 8.37 -3.67
CA LYS A 242 -34.00 9.27 -4.75
C LYS A 242 -34.23 10.70 -4.29
N PHE A 243 -34.81 10.88 -3.09
CA PHE A 243 -35.01 12.20 -2.53
C PHE A 243 -33.69 12.94 -2.25
N PHE A 244 -32.70 12.23 -1.74
CA PHE A 244 -31.36 12.79 -1.55
C PHE A 244 -30.63 13.03 -2.88
N GLU A 245 -30.69 12.09 -3.83
CA GLU A 245 -30.11 12.24 -5.18
C GLU A 245 -30.66 13.50 -5.89
N ASN A 246 -31.96 13.76 -5.74
CA ASN A 246 -32.65 14.91 -6.31
C ASN A 246 -32.53 16.18 -5.44
N SER A 247 -31.49 16.27 -4.61
CA SER A 247 -31.22 17.44 -3.74
C SER A 247 -32.42 17.87 -2.90
N LEU A 248 -33.15 16.89 -2.33
CA LEU A 248 -34.36 17.09 -1.49
C LEU A 248 -35.57 17.66 -2.27
N ASN A 249 -35.62 17.48 -3.58
CA ASN A 249 -36.73 17.96 -4.42
C ASN A 249 -37.81 16.90 -4.51
N VAL A 250 -38.93 17.13 -3.80
CA VAL A 250 -40.08 16.22 -3.75
C VAL A 250 -40.69 15.98 -5.16
N SER A 251 -40.78 17.03 -6.00
CA SER A 251 -41.40 16.93 -7.31
C SER A 251 -40.61 16.09 -8.31
N GLU A 252 -39.30 16.06 -8.17
CA GLU A 252 -38.43 15.21 -9.01
C GLU A 252 -38.37 13.78 -8.47
N THR A 253 -38.48 13.61 -7.15
CA THR A 253 -38.48 12.29 -6.50
C THR A 253 -39.76 11.50 -6.77
N SER A 254 -40.90 12.20 -7.00
CA SER A 254 -42.21 11.58 -7.25
C SER A 254 -42.44 11.19 -8.71
N ARG A 255 -41.50 11.44 -9.59
CA ARG A 255 -41.53 11.01 -11.01
C ARG A 255 -40.79 9.70 -11.20
#